data_f4e82cd5cb5a86fbcabb290d06a0c4b1
#
_entry.id   f4e82cd5cb5a86fbcabb290d06a0c4b1
#
_cell.length_a   1.000
_cell.length_b   1.000
_cell.length_c   1.000
_cell.angle_alpha   90.00
_cell.angle_beta   90.00
_cell.angle_gamma   90.00
#
_symmetry.space_group_name_H-M   'P 1'
#
loop_
_entity.id
_entity.type
_entity.pdbx_description
1 polymer ?
#
loop_
_entity_poly.entity_id
_entity_poly.type
_entity_poly.pdbx_seq_one_letter_code
_entity_poly.pdbx_strand_id
1 'polypeptide(L)'
;PLAIAFLVFSGWALTSLLWSPEATTDSDLFKRPPNTFTLFVGLGLLLHYRSELFKPIFFCAALIALVSSACSLVAFAPHISDGTRMIGGRGALDNPLLSSHVFGFFCVYWLYVCMTTKRAHVLWFSVPALAIMAAAVLATGSRTPMVALVLAVLWMSFISRNRRSALLIACMALGAAALLLFYPEMITNRGSSFRFELWSMSLARIAEHPWIGHSYDSELYLTIADGYQLREPHSFALGVLYYVGIIGFIPWAFMLGWGLYKSLKERAQPLFILASSLLAYGIGAGLTEGGGILSRPKEHWFLLWIPLALIAGLSIAQRRRSLLRMPVQRLKSQDFEQLCANAHVIEADGLGPKVLRLEDGSFLKLFRPRRWYTSGSFNPYSERFASNSEQLRALGIPSPVILNLYQLKDASSAVRYQPLPGLTLRQALQSLDSSLRESLIERFGRFMAQLHERGVYFRSLHLGNVLLMDDGEFGLIDVADMRIYPSPLRNALRQRNLRHMQRYPQDRNWLFETHFEQLAAGYASAASPSATAKIRDQVSRLNRPVAQ
;
A
#
# COMPACT_ATOMS: atom_id res chain seq x y z
N PRO A 1 4.64 -4.54 -3.26
CA PRO A 1 5.33 -4.72 -4.56
C PRO A 1 5.33 -3.44 -5.40
N LEU A 2 4.16 -2.76 -5.60
CA LEU A 2 4.08 -1.58 -6.49
C LEU A 2 5.03 -0.44 -6.09
N ALA A 3 5.05 -0.04 -4.81
CA ALA A 3 5.95 1.01 -4.35
C ALA A 3 7.44 0.63 -4.50
N ILE A 4 7.77 -0.66 -4.30
CA ILE A 4 9.14 -1.16 -4.51
C ILE A 4 9.49 -1.11 -6.01
N ALA A 5 8.60 -1.58 -6.87
CA ALA A 5 8.81 -1.52 -8.32
C ALA A 5 8.95 -0.08 -8.82
N PHE A 6 8.16 0.85 -8.25
CA PHE A 6 8.32 2.29 -8.53
C PHE A 6 9.70 2.81 -8.12
N LEU A 7 10.19 2.44 -6.92
CA LEU A 7 11.52 2.86 -6.46
C LEU A 7 12.63 2.27 -7.33
N VAL A 8 12.51 1.00 -7.76
CA VAL A 8 13.46 0.38 -8.70
C VAL A 8 13.44 1.10 -10.05
N PHE A 9 12.25 1.36 -10.60
CA PHE A 9 12.09 2.11 -11.85
C PHE A 9 12.68 3.51 -11.77
N SER A 10 12.34 4.26 -10.72
CA SER A 10 12.82 5.62 -10.51
C SER A 10 14.32 5.67 -10.25
N GLY A 11 14.84 4.71 -9.47
CA GLY A 11 16.26 4.55 -9.23
C GLY A 11 17.03 4.30 -10.51
N TRP A 12 16.52 3.42 -11.39
CA TRP A 12 17.10 3.17 -12.70
C TRP A 12 17.05 4.41 -13.60
N ALA A 13 15.91 5.12 -13.63
CA ALA A 13 15.79 6.37 -14.38
C ALA A 13 16.82 7.42 -13.92
N LEU A 14 17.03 7.58 -12.62
CA LEU A 14 18.05 8.49 -12.10
C LEU A 14 19.48 7.99 -12.40
N THR A 15 19.72 6.68 -12.35
CA THR A 15 21.02 6.09 -12.70
C THR A 15 21.35 6.34 -14.17
N SER A 16 20.33 6.37 -15.06
CA SER A 16 20.56 6.62 -16.49
C SER A 16 21.15 8.00 -16.80
N LEU A 17 21.05 8.95 -15.88
CA LEU A 17 21.69 10.25 -16.00
C LEU A 17 23.24 10.16 -16.05
N LEU A 18 23.83 9.05 -15.62
CA LEU A 18 25.28 8.84 -15.69
C LEU A 18 25.82 8.70 -17.11
N TRP A 19 24.96 8.39 -18.08
CA TRP A 19 25.33 8.34 -19.51
C TRP A 19 24.53 9.33 -20.36
N SER A 20 24.06 10.38 -19.72
CA SER A 20 23.36 11.46 -20.41
C SER A 20 24.24 12.10 -21.49
N PRO A 21 23.70 12.37 -22.68
CA PRO A 21 24.38 13.16 -23.70
C PRO A 21 24.37 14.66 -23.38
N GLU A 22 23.54 15.11 -22.44
CA GLU A 22 23.35 16.51 -22.09
C GLU A 22 24.48 17.02 -21.19
N ALA A 23 25.05 18.21 -21.54
CA ALA A 23 26.10 18.82 -20.74
C ALA A 23 25.65 19.28 -19.34
N THR A 24 24.35 19.58 -19.18
CA THR A 24 23.76 20.00 -17.90
C THR A 24 22.38 19.34 -17.71
N THR A 25 22.24 18.61 -16.64
CA THR A 25 20.96 17.96 -16.29
C THR A 25 20.01 18.97 -15.62
N ASP A 26 18.75 19.02 -16.07
CA ASP A 26 17.71 19.82 -15.41
C ASP A 26 17.48 19.31 -13.99
N SER A 27 17.72 20.17 -13.00
CA SER A 27 17.54 19.87 -11.58
C SER A 27 16.10 19.43 -11.22
N ASP A 28 15.11 19.79 -12.03
CA ASP A 28 13.71 19.37 -11.84
C ASP A 28 13.51 17.86 -12.05
N LEU A 29 14.38 17.20 -12.82
CA LEU A 29 14.30 15.75 -13.02
C LEU A 29 14.45 14.99 -11.70
N PHE A 30 15.34 15.45 -10.81
CA PHE A 30 15.54 14.85 -9.49
C PHE A 30 14.33 15.01 -8.56
N LYS A 31 13.46 16.01 -8.78
CA LYS A 31 12.27 16.27 -7.97
C LYS A 31 11.06 15.42 -8.40
N ARG A 32 11.02 14.94 -9.65
CA ARG A 32 9.86 14.20 -10.19
C ARG A 32 9.62 12.85 -9.51
N PRO A 33 10.64 11.97 -9.30
CA PRO A 33 10.46 10.72 -8.57
C PRO A 33 9.92 10.89 -7.14
N PRO A 34 10.52 11.72 -6.26
CA PRO A 34 9.99 11.91 -4.90
C PRO A 34 8.60 12.53 -4.91
N ASN A 35 8.29 13.47 -5.81
CA ASN A 35 6.96 14.05 -5.95
C ASN A 35 5.94 12.95 -6.31
N THR A 36 6.24 12.10 -7.27
CA THR A 36 5.36 10.97 -7.63
C THR A 36 5.25 9.96 -6.47
N PHE A 37 6.34 9.71 -5.75
CA PHE A 37 6.32 8.81 -4.59
C PHE A 37 5.42 9.34 -3.46
N THR A 38 5.26 10.65 -3.32
CA THR A 38 4.33 11.22 -2.32
C THR A 38 2.88 10.80 -2.55
N LEU A 39 2.46 10.48 -3.79
CA LEU A 39 1.14 9.89 -4.06
C LEU A 39 1.01 8.51 -3.42
N PHE A 40 2.03 7.65 -3.58
CA PHE A 40 2.01 6.31 -2.98
C PHE A 40 1.95 6.39 -1.45
N VAL A 41 2.71 7.31 -0.86
CA VAL A 41 2.70 7.54 0.60
C VAL A 41 1.36 8.13 1.03
N GLY A 42 0.89 9.20 0.39
CA GLY A 42 -0.33 9.92 0.76
C GLY A 42 -1.58 9.04 0.65
N LEU A 43 -1.78 8.36 -0.48
CA LEU A 43 -2.90 7.43 -0.66
C LEU A 43 -2.75 6.19 0.24
N GLY A 44 -1.52 5.71 0.44
CA GLY A 44 -1.23 4.63 1.38
C GLY A 44 -1.65 5.00 2.81
N LEU A 45 -1.28 6.17 3.30
CA LEU A 45 -1.65 6.68 4.62
C LEU A 45 -3.15 6.94 4.74
N LEU A 46 -3.75 7.59 3.74
CA LEU A 46 -5.19 7.86 3.72
C LEU A 46 -6.00 6.57 3.83
N LEU A 47 -5.71 5.58 2.99
CA LEU A 47 -6.44 4.32 2.95
C LEU A 47 -6.14 3.43 4.15
N HIS A 48 -4.96 3.56 4.73
CA HIS A 48 -4.58 2.81 5.93
C HIS A 48 -5.26 3.35 7.20
N TYR A 49 -5.28 4.66 7.40
CA TYR A 49 -5.76 5.28 8.65
C TYR A 49 -7.17 5.85 8.57
N ARG A 50 -7.56 6.37 7.40
CA ARG A 50 -8.79 7.15 7.20
C ARG A 50 -9.51 6.73 5.93
N SER A 51 -9.61 5.41 5.71
CA SER A 51 -10.22 4.85 4.48
C SER A 51 -11.66 5.35 4.23
N GLU A 52 -12.36 5.77 5.28
CA GLU A 52 -13.69 6.38 5.19
C GLU A 52 -13.70 7.73 4.48
N LEU A 53 -12.59 8.48 4.52
CA LEU A 53 -12.48 9.79 3.87
C LEU A 53 -12.23 9.67 2.36
N PHE A 54 -11.73 8.53 1.89
CA PHE A 54 -11.41 8.37 0.47
C PHE A 54 -12.61 8.59 -0.44
N LYS A 55 -13.74 7.92 -0.14
CA LYS A 55 -14.95 8.04 -0.97
C LYS A 55 -15.50 9.47 -1.06
N PRO A 56 -15.69 10.22 0.05
CA PRO A 56 -16.16 11.59 -0.02
C PRO A 56 -15.16 12.52 -0.71
N ILE A 57 -13.86 12.39 -0.48
CA ILE A 57 -12.82 13.20 -1.15
C ILE A 57 -12.87 12.96 -2.66
N PHE A 58 -12.90 11.69 -3.08
CA PHE A 58 -12.93 11.35 -4.50
C PHE A 58 -14.24 11.79 -5.16
N PHE A 59 -15.36 11.71 -4.44
CA PHE A 59 -16.65 12.22 -4.91
C PHE A 59 -16.63 13.74 -5.08
N CYS A 60 -16.07 14.50 -4.13
CA CYS A 60 -15.91 15.95 -4.27
C CYS A 60 -15.05 16.31 -5.49
N ALA A 61 -13.93 15.59 -5.72
CA ALA A 61 -13.11 15.79 -6.91
C ALA A 61 -13.90 15.51 -8.21
N ALA A 62 -14.74 14.45 -8.21
CA ALA A 62 -15.59 14.12 -9.35
C ALA A 62 -16.71 15.16 -9.58
N LEU A 63 -17.22 15.77 -8.53
CA LEU A 63 -18.19 16.90 -8.66
C LEU A 63 -17.52 18.15 -9.23
N ILE A 64 -16.32 18.48 -8.78
CA ILE A 64 -15.56 19.60 -9.33
C ILE A 64 -15.30 19.40 -10.83
N ALA A 65 -14.87 18.19 -11.21
CA ALA A 65 -14.67 17.86 -12.62
C ALA A 65 -15.98 17.91 -13.43
N LEU A 66 -17.10 17.46 -12.85
CA LEU A 66 -18.43 17.54 -13.48
C LEU A 66 -18.86 18.99 -13.72
N VAL A 67 -18.74 19.85 -12.70
CA VAL A 67 -19.07 21.27 -12.83
C VAL A 67 -18.16 21.94 -13.87
N SER A 68 -16.85 21.67 -13.81
CA SER A 68 -15.89 22.20 -14.80
C SER A 68 -16.27 21.77 -16.22
N SER A 69 -16.60 20.48 -16.44
CA SER A 69 -16.99 19.99 -17.76
C SER A 69 -18.30 20.59 -18.26
N ALA A 70 -19.29 20.77 -17.36
CA ALA A 70 -20.56 21.41 -17.71
C ALA A 70 -20.36 22.88 -18.10
N CYS A 71 -19.57 23.64 -17.32
CA CYS A 71 -19.22 25.03 -17.66
C CYS A 71 -18.47 25.11 -18.99
N SER A 72 -17.54 24.20 -19.26
CA SER A 72 -16.82 24.16 -20.52
C SER A 72 -17.73 23.84 -21.72
N LEU A 73 -18.70 22.93 -21.55
CA LEU A 73 -19.71 22.64 -22.59
C LEU A 73 -20.61 23.85 -22.88
N VAL A 74 -21.08 24.54 -21.84
CA VAL A 74 -21.88 25.76 -22.00
C VAL A 74 -21.08 26.86 -22.72
N ALA A 75 -19.82 27.07 -22.33
CA ALA A 75 -18.95 28.05 -22.98
C ALA A 75 -18.62 27.68 -24.43
N PHE A 76 -18.56 26.37 -24.74
CA PHE A 76 -18.27 25.86 -26.09
C PHE A 76 -19.51 25.82 -27.00
N ALA A 77 -20.73 25.80 -26.44
CA ALA A 77 -21.97 25.63 -27.21
C ALA A 77 -22.11 26.62 -28.40
N PRO A 78 -21.75 27.92 -28.29
CA PRO A 78 -21.79 28.85 -29.43
C PRO A 78 -20.78 28.52 -30.55
N HIS A 79 -19.76 27.73 -30.26
CA HIS A 79 -18.64 27.45 -31.16
C HIS A 79 -18.68 26.03 -31.75
N ILE A 80 -19.77 25.29 -31.56
CA ILE A 80 -19.90 23.92 -32.06
C ILE A 80 -19.80 23.87 -33.60
N SER A 81 -20.37 24.88 -34.29
CA SER A 81 -20.34 25.00 -35.74
C SER A 81 -19.02 25.47 -36.35
N ASP A 82 -18.12 26.01 -35.50
CA ASP A 82 -16.88 26.66 -35.98
C ASP A 82 -15.76 25.67 -36.32
N GLY A 83 -16.00 24.36 -36.21
CA GLY A 83 -14.99 23.32 -36.40
C GLY A 83 -13.87 23.31 -35.37
N THR A 84 -14.00 24.12 -34.32
CA THR A 84 -13.04 24.19 -33.19
C THR A 84 -13.21 23.03 -32.22
N ARG A 85 -12.26 22.85 -31.33
CA ARG A 85 -12.26 21.82 -30.29
C ARG A 85 -12.45 22.44 -28.92
N MET A 86 -13.26 21.83 -28.08
CA MET A 86 -13.47 22.28 -26.71
C MET A 86 -12.21 22.14 -25.86
N ILE A 87 -11.90 23.13 -25.10
CA ILE A 87 -10.89 23.11 -24.02
C ILE A 87 -11.57 23.11 -22.66
N GLY A 88 -10.93 22.56 -21.62
CA GLY A 88 -11.49 22.48 -20.28
C GLY A 88 -11.33 23.75 -19.43
N GLY A 89 -10.57 24.73 -19.93
CA GLY A 89 -10.31 25.96 -19.19
C GLY A 89 -8.98 26.61 -19.57
N ARG A 90 -8.36 27.32 -18.63
CA ARG A 90 -7.06 27.96 -18.79
C ARG A 90 -5.96 27.14 -18.07
N GLY A 91 -4.71 27.41 -18.39
CA GLY A 91 -3.55 26.76 -17.76
C GLY A 91 -3.44 25.28 -18.14
N ALA A 92 -3.46 24.38 -17.19
CA ALA A 92 -3.32 22.93 -17.45
C ALA A 92 -4.48 22.32 -18.27
N LEU A 93 -5.58 23.02 -18.46
CA LEU A 93 -6.74 22.59 -19.24
C LEU A 93 -6.96 23.42 -20.52
N ASP A 94 -5.96 24.15 -20.98
CA ASP A 94 -6.00 24.97 -22.19
C ASP A 94 -5.81 24.18 -23.51
N ASN A 95 -5.53 22.89 -23.37
CA ASN A 95 -5.35 21.96 -24.50
C ASN A 95 -6.50 20.95 -24.51
N PRO A 96 -7.18 20.72 -25.67
CA PRO A 96 -8.27 19.76 -25.80
C PRO A 96 -7.90 18.34 -25.35
N LEU A 97 -6.67 17.90 -25.62
CA LEU A 97 -6.20 16.56 -25.29
C LEU A 97 -6.02 16.39 -23.78
N LEU A 98 -5.36 17.39 -23.13
CA LEU A 98 -5.14 17.35 -21.68
C LEU A 98 -6.47 17.39 -20.91
N SER A 99 -7.39 18.26 -21.33
CA SER A 99 -8.75 18.33 -20.80
C SER A 99 -9.48 17.00 -20.93
N SER A 100 -9.37 16.36 -22.10
CA SER A 100 -10.05 15.10 -22.38
C SER A 100 -9.57 13.96 -21.48
N HIS A 101 -8.30 13.95 -21.07
CA HIS A 101 -7.77 12.93 -20.15
C HIS A 101 -8.35 13.09 -18.73
N VAL A 102 -8.47 14.33 -18.25
CA VAL A 102 -9.08 14.58 -16.92
C VAL A 102 -10.58 14.24 -16.95
N PHE A 103 -11.30 14.68 -17.99
CA PHE A 103 -12.73 14.38 -18.13
C PHE A 103 -12.97 12.88 -18.31
N GLY A 104 -12.14 12.19 -19.10
CA GLY A 104 -12.22 10.76 -19.28
C GLY A 104 -11.96 9.96 -17.99
N PHE A 105 -10.98 10.39 -17.17
CA PHE A 105 -10.73 9.78 -15.87
C PHE A 105 -11.97 9.84 -14.97
N PHE A 106 -12.63 10.99 -14.87
CA PHE A 106 -13.84 11.11 -14.06
C PHE A 106 -15.08 10.51 -14.75
N CYS A 107 -15.09 10.39 -16.08
CA CYS A 107 -16.08 9.60 -16.80
C CYS A 107 -16.04 8.13 -16.34
N VAL A 108 -14.85 7.52 -16.20
CA VAL A 108 -14.69 6.17 -15.63
C VAL A 108 -15.20 6.10 -14.18
N TYR A 109 -15.02 7.14 -13.38
CA TYR A 109 -15.57 7.18 -12.03
C TYR A 109 -17.11 7.15 -12.02
N TRP A 110 -17.77 8.01 -12.80
CA TRP A 110 -19.24 8.03 -12.85
C TRP A 110 -19.79 6.73 -13.41
N LEU A 111 -19.11 6.15 -14.38
CA LEU A 111 -19.42 4.83 -14.90
C LEU A 111 -19.35 3.76 -13.79
N TYR A 112 -18.27 3.76 -12.99
CA TYR A 112 -18.14 2.87 -11.84
C TYR A 112 -19.30 3.06 -10.84
N VAL A 113 -19.72 4.29 -10.56
CA VAL A 113 -20.86 4.57 -9.68
C VAL A 113 -22.15 3.98 -10.27
N CYS A 114 -22.42 4.18 -11.55
CA CYS A 114 -23.58 3.59 -12.25
C CYS A 114 -23.61 2.06 -12.18
N MET A 115 -22.42 1.45 -12.29
CA MET A 115 -22.28 -0.02 -12.29
C MET A 115 -22.43 -0.65 -10.90
N THR A 116 -22.00 0.04 -9.86
CA THR A 116 -21.88 -0.54 -8.52
C THR A 116 -23.00 -0.14 -7.56
N THR A 117 -23.69 0.99 -7.79
CA THR A 117 -24.76 1.45 -6.92
C THR A 117 -26.03 0.60 -7.06
N LYS A 118 -26.67 0.35 -5.91
CA LYS A 118 -28.01 -0.28 -5.83
C LYS A 118 -29.12 0.74 -5.55
N ARG A 119 -28.76 2.01 -5.27
CA ARG A 119 -29.69 3.07 -4.85
C ARG A 119 -30.22 3.84 -6.07
N ALA A 120 -31.51 3.85 -6.29
CA ALA A 120 -32.14 4.51 -7.46
C ALA A 120 -31.81 6.01 -7.53
N HIS A 121 -31.89 6.74 -6.40
CA HIS A 121 -31.58 8.17 -6.37
C HIS A 121 -30.12 8.48 -6.76
N VAL A 122 -29.16 7.58 -6.46
CA VAL A 122 -27.78 7.74 -6.90
C VAL A 122 -27.66 7.52 -8.41
N LEU A 123 -28.43 6.60 -8.99
CA LEU A 123 -28.48 6.39 -10.45
C LEU A 123 -29.08 7.62 -11.17
N TRP A 124 -30.16 8.20 -10.62
CA TRP A 124 -30.77 9.40 -11.19
C TRP A 124 -29.81 10.58 -11.29
N PHE A 125 -28.84 10.67 -10.40
CA PHE A 125 -27.79 11.67 -10.46
C PHE A 125 -26.59 11.24 -11.31
N SER A 126 -26.13 10.00 -11.17
CA SER A 126 -24.87 9.57 -11.79
C SER A 126 -25.00 9.31 -13.31
N VAL A 127 -26.19 8.97 -13.81
CA VAL A 127 -26.40 8.78 -15.26
C VAL A 127 -26.31 10.13 -16.02
N PRO A 128 -27.00 11.22 -15.61
CA PRO A 128 -26.78 12.55 -16.21
C PRO A 128 -25.33 13.03 -16.05
N ALA A 129 -24.70 12.80 -14.89
CA ALA A 129 -23.30 13.18 -14.69
C ALA A 129 -22.38 12.47 -15.68
N LEU A 130 -22.59 11.17 -15.89
CA LEU A 130 -21.86 10.38 -16.90
C LEU A 130 -22.10 10.93 -18.31
N ALA A 131 -23.34 11.29 -18.67
CA ALA A 131 -23.68 11.83 -19.99
C ALA A 131 -22.99 13.18 -20.23
N ILE A 132 -22.98 14.09 -19.24
CA ILE A 132 -22.27 15.38 -19.32
C ILE A 132 -20.76 15.16 -19.51
N MET A 133 -20.15 14.26 -18.73
CA MET A 133 -18.71 13.95 -18.84
C MET A 133 -18.37 13.33 -20.20
N ALA A 134 -19.19 12.41 -20.68
CA ALA A 134 -19.03 11.81 -22.01
C ALA A 134 -19.17 12.86 -23.14
N ALA A 135 -20.18 13.74 -23.06
CA ALA A 135 -20.34 14.85 -24.00
C ALA A 135 -19.11 15.78 -23.99
N ALA A 136 -18.56 16.08 -22.80
CA ALA A 136 -17.35 16.89 -22.69
C ALA A 136 -16.14 16.21 -23.35
N VAL A 137 -15.94 14.91 -23.15
CA VAL A 137 -14.89 14.16 -23.84
C VAL A 137 -15.08 14.21 -25.35
N LEU A 138 -16.30 14.01 -25.86
CA LEU A 138 -16.62 14.07 -27.30
C LEU A 138 -16.35 15.47 -27.86
N ALA A 139 -16.77 16.54 -27.17
CA ALA A 139 -16.58 17.92 -27.59
C ALA A 139 -15.10 18.32 -27.72
N THR A 140 -14.19 17.69 -26.98
CA THR A 140 -12.75 17.89 -27.18
C THR A 140 -12.26 17.37 -28.54
N GLY A 141 -13.01 16.53 -29.24
CA GLY A 141 -12.62 15.92 -30.50
C GLY A 141 -11.38 15.03 -30.43
N SER A 142 -10.98 14.59 -29.22
CA SER A 142 -9.80 13.75 -29.02
C SER A 142 -10.17 12.27 -29.13
N ARG A 143 -9.46 11.52 -30.00
CA ARG A 143 -9.74 10.08 -30.23
C ARG A 143 -9.13 9.19 -29.13
N THR A 144 -7.99 9.56 -28.59
CA THR A 144 -7.27 8.80 -27.56
C THR A 144 -8.12 8.48 -26.34
N PRO A 145 -8.85 9.45 -25.70
CA PRO A 145 -9.68 9.13 -24.54
C PRO A 145 -10.88 8.24 -24.89
N MET A 146 -11.36 8.26 -26.14
CA MET A 146 -12.44 7.35 -26.58
C MET A 146 -11.97 5.90 -26.57
N VAL A 147 -10.80 5.61 -27.15
CA VAL A 147 -10.17 4.27 -27.12
C VAL A 147 -9.89 3.85 -25.66
N ALA A 148 -9.39 4.78 -24.85
CA ALA A 148 -9.12 4.54 -23.44
C ALA A 148 -10.40 4.21 -22.65
N LEU A 149 -11.51 4.90 -22.91
CA LEU A 149 -12.82 4.60 -22.31
C LEU A 149 -13.34 3.22 -22.72
N VAL A 150 -13.18 2.83 -23.99
CA VAL A 150 -13.54 1.47 -24.45
C VAL A 150 -12.77 0.43 -23.64
N LEU A 151 -11.46 0.55 -23.51
CA LEU A 151 -10.65 -0.39 -22.72
C LEU A 151 -11.05 -0.39 -21.23
N ALA A 152 -11.31 0.78 -20.65
CA ALA A 152 -11.79 0.88 -19.27
C ALA A 152 -13.13 0.18 -19.05
N VAL A 153 -14.08 0.34 -19.98
CA VAL A 153 -15.39 -0.33 -19.92
C VAL A 153 -15.26 -1.83 -20.10
N LEU A 154 -14.48 -2.30 -21.06
CA LEU A 154 -14.21 -3.73 -21.26
C LEU A 154 -13.58 -4.34 -20.02
N TRP A 155 -12.57 -3.68 -19.44
CA TRP A 155 -11.94 -4.12 -18.20
C TRP A 155 -12.91 -4.12 -17.02
N MET A 156 -13.66 -3.03 -16.82
CA MET A 156 -14.65 -2.92 -15.75
C MET A 156 -15.72 -4.01 -15.86
N SER A 157 -16.17 -4.29 -17.07
CA SER A 157 -17.15 -5.34 -17.36
C SER A 157 -16.60 -6.73 -17.06
N PHE A 158 -15.36 -6.98 -17.46
CA PHE A 158 -14.68 -8.25 -17.22
C PHE A 158 -14.46 -8.52 -15.72
N ILE A 159 -14.02 -7.51 -14.98
CA ILE A 159 -13.70 -7.67 -13.55
C ILE A 159 -14.96 -7.70 -12.66
N SER A 160 -16.00 -6.92 -12.99
CA SER A 160 -17.23 -6.80 -12.19
C SER A 160 -18.20 -7.95 -12.38
N ARG A 161 -18.21 -8.60 -13.55
CA ARG A 161 -19.12 -9.69 -13.93
C ARG A 161 -20.59 -9.40 -13.63
N ASN A 162 -21.03 -8.16 -13.86
CA ASN A 162 -22.39 -7.72 -13.54
C ASN A 162 -23.25 -7.73 -14.83
N ARG A 163 -24.56 -8.04 -14.74
CA ARG A 163 -25.51 -7.97 -15.87
C ARG A 163 -25.57 -6.56 -16.48
N ARG A 164 -25.39 -5.50 -15.70
CA ARG A 164 -25.29 -4.12 -16.20
C ARG A 164 -24.11 -3.91 -17.15
N SER A 165 -23.08 -4.75 -17.05
CA SER A 165 -21.93 -4.71 -17.96
C SER A 165 -22.32 -5.02 -19.40
N ALA A 166 -23.21 -6.00 -19.62
CA ALA A 166 -23.70 -6.35 -20.96
C ALA A 166 -24.49 -5.19 -21.57
N LEU A 167 -25.36 -4.55 -20.77
CA LEU A 167 -26.11 -3.37 -21.22
C LEU A 167 -25.18 -2.23 -21.61
N LEU A 168 -24.14 -1.99 -20.81
CA LEU A 168 -23.17 -0.93 -21.07
C LEU A 168 -22.38 -1.17 -22.36
N ILE A 169 -21.91 -2.40 -22.58
CA ILE A 169 -21.21 -2.78 -23.80
C ILE A 169 -22.15 -2.61 -25.00
N ALA A 170 -23.43 -3.01 -24.87
CA ALA A 170 -24.43 -2.82 -25.93
C ALA A 170 -24.67 -1.32 -26.21
N CYS A 171 -24.82 -0.48 -25.19
CA CYS A 171 -24.98 0.97 -25.36
C CYS A 171 -23.73 1.60 -26.03
N MET A 172 -22.54 1.16 -25.68
CA MET A 172 -21.31 1.63 -26.33
C MET A 172 -21.23 1.19 -27.78
N ALA A 173 -21.55 -0.07 -28.07
CA ALA A 173 -21.58 -0.59 -29.45
C ALA A 173 -22.60 0.17 -30.31
N LEU A 174 -23.80 0.44 -29.76
CA LEU A 174 -24.82 1.24 -30.42
C LEU A 174 -24.39 2.69 -30.63
N GLY A 175 -23.75 3.30 -29.61
CA GLY A 175 -23.21 4.66 -29.73
C GLY A 175 -22.08 4.76 -30.77
N ALA A 176 -21.18 3.78 -30.81
CA ALA A 176 -20.13 3.70 -31.81
C ALA A 176 -20.72 3.50 -33.23
N ALA A 177 -21.70 2.62 -33.36
CA ALA A 177 -22.42 2.42 -34.62
C ALA A 177 -23.15 3.69 -35.09
N ALA A 178 -23.83 4.39 -34.18
CA ALA A 178 -24.48 5.67 -34.48
C ALA A 178 -23.46 6.74 -34.92
N LEU A 179 -22.32 6.86 -34.23
CA LEU A 179 -21.24 7.77 -34.64
C LEU A 179 -20.70 7.44 -36.04
N LEU A 180 -20.50 6.15 -36.35
CA LEU A 180 -20.06 5.70 -37.67
C LEU A 180 -21.07 6.00 -38.76
N LEU A 181 -22.38 5.85 -38.47
CA LEU A 181 -23.45 6.03 -39.44
C LEU A 181 -23.78 7.51 -39.69
N PHE A 182 -23.82 8.32 -38.62
CA PHE A 182 -24.28 9.72 -38.72
C PHE A 182 -23.15 10.74 -38.84
N TYR A 183 -21.94 10.37 -38.37
CA TYR A 183 -20.77 11.28 -38.36
C TYR A 183 -19.48 10.56 -38.80
N PRO A 184 -19.45 9.89 -39.97
CA PRO A 184 -18.28 9.15 -40.44
C PRO A 184 -17.04 10.05 -40.54
N GLU A 185 -17.22 11.31 -40.88
CA GLU A 185 -16.18 12.29 -41.06
C GLU A 185 -15.35 12.54 -39.79
N MET A 186 -15.94 12.42 -38.60
CA MET A 186 -15.21 12.49 -37.33
C MET A 186 -14.12 11.42 -37.20
N ILE A 187 -14.30 10.29 -37.87
CA ILE A 187 -13.41 9.14 -37.81
C ILE A 187 -12.46 9.10 -39.01
N THR A 188 -12.96 9.44 -40.21
CA THR A 188 -12.24 9.26 -41.48
C THR A 188 -11.38 10.46 -41.89
N ASN A 189 -11.81 11.71 -41.66
CA ASN A 189 -11.18 12.91 -42.22
C ASN A 189 -9.82 13.29 -41.64
N ARG A 190 -9.30 12.61 -40.60
CA ARG A 190 -8.06 12.99 -39.92
C ARG A 190 -6.87 12.06 -40.17
N GLY A 191 -6.89 11.14 -41.10
CA GLY A 191 -5.77 10.25 -41.43
C GLY A 191 -5.23 9.46 -40.22
N SER A 192 -4.07 8.83 -40.39
CA SER A 192 -3.36 8.05 -39.35
C SER A 192 -2.66 8.92 -38.30
N SER A 193 -2.75 10.26 -38.38
CA SER A 193 -2.10 11.23 -37.46
C SER A 193 -0.59 11.00 -37.27
N PHE A 194 0.11 10.55 -38.33
CA PHE A 194 1.56 10.27 -38.34
C PHE A 194 2.06 9.30 -37.26
N ARG A 195 1.17 8.67 -36.47
CA ARG A 195 1.58 7.81 -35.34
C ARG A 195 2.40 6.60 -35.78
N PHE A 196 2.05 5.97 -36.90
CA PHE A 196 2.83 4.84 -37.41
C PHE A 196 4.23 5.25 -37.82
N GLU A 197 4.37 6.44 -38.44
CA GLU A 197 5.66 7.01 -38.79
C GLU A 197 6.47 7.33 -37.53
N LEU A 198 5.87 8.03 -36.56
CA LEU A 198 6.52 8.33 -35.27
C LEU A 198 6.93 7.07 -34.52
N TRP A 199 6.12 6.02 -34.53
CA TRP A 199 6.44 4.76 -33.85
C TRP A 199 7.59 4.04 -34.54
N SER A 200 7.63 4.00 -35.89
CA SER A 200 8.73 3.39 -36.64
C SER A 200 10.05 4.12 -36.38
N MET A 201 10.03 5.45 -36.39
CA MET A 201 11.20 6.27 -36.07
C MET A 201 11.64 6.09 -34.62
N SER A 202 10.68 6.04 -33.67
CA SER A 202 10.99 5.79 -32.26
C SER A 202 11.62 4.41 -32.04
N LEU A 203 11.12 3.38 -32.70
CA LEU A 203 11.71 2.04 -32.65
C LEU A 203 13.12 1.99 -33.23
N ALA A 204 13.39 2.72 -34.31
CA ALA A 204 14.75 2.86 -34.86
C ALA A 204 15.70 3.50 -33.83
N ARG A 205 15.27 4.57 -33.14
CA ARG A 205 16.05 5.19 -32.07
C ARG A 205 16.24 4.27 -30.86
N ILE A 206 15.21 3.53 -30.43
CA ILE A 206 15.29 2.55 -29.34
C ILE A 206 16.32 1.46 -29.67
N ALA A 207 16.41 1.03 -30.95
CA ALA A 207 17.35 0.02 -31.39
C ALA A 207 18.85 0.44 -31.26
N GLU A 208 19.15 1.73 -31.16
CA GLU A 208 20.50 2.25 -30.93
C GLU A 208 20.98 1.88 -29.49
N HIS A 209 20.10 1.97 -28.48
CA HIS A 209 20.39 1.67 -27.07
C HIS A 209 19.29 0.83 -26.40
N PRO A 210 19.02 -0.41 -26.84
CA PRO A 210 17.81 -1.16 -26.45
C PRO A 210 17.77 -1.55 -24.96
N TRP A 211 18.94 -1.79 -24.33
CA TRP A 211 19.01 -2.29 -22.98
C TRP A 211 18.89 -1.22 -21.91
N ILE A 212 19.64 -0.12 -22.07
CA ILE A 212 19.79 0.93 -21.04
C ILE A 212 19.07 2.23 -21.39
N GLY A 213 18.64 2.40 -22.68
CA GLY A 213 18.04 3.62 -23.20
C GLY A 213 19.02 4.76 -23.42
N HIS A 214 18.51 5.89 -23.89
CA HIS A 214 19.27 7.08 -24.20
C HIS A 214 19.57 8.00 -23.01
N SER A 215 19.02 7.79 -21.86
CA SER A 215 19.02 8.55 -20.61
C SER A 215 17.68 9.25 -20.36
N TYR A 216 17.39 9.46 -19.08
CA TYR A 216 16.15 10.10 -18.60
C TYR A 216 16.00 11.57 -19.02
N ASP A 217 17.08 12.27 -19.26
CA ASP A 217 17.13 13.68 -19.70
C ASP A 217 17.38 13.87 -21.20
N SER A 218 17.61 12.80 -21.96
CA SER A 218 17.85 12.90 -23.40
C SER A 218 16.63 13.48 -24.12
N GLU A 219 16.86 14.33 -25.11
CA GLU A 219 15.82 14.86 -25.97
C GLU A 219 15.55 13.92 -27.16
N LEU A 220 14.28 13.61 -27.39
CA LEU A 220 13.85 12.85 -28.56
C LEU A 220 13.40 13.82 -29.66
N TYR A 221 14.03 13.75 -30.82
CA TYR A 221 13.66 14.52 -31.99
C TYR A 221 13.18 13.57 -33.09
N LEU A 222 11.91 13.69 -33.48
CA LEU A 222 11.27 12.93 -34.54
C LEU A 222 10.78 13.91 -35.60
N THR A 223 11.41 13.91 -36.80
CA THR A 223 11.03 14.79 -37.90
C THR A 223 10.14 14.03 -38.87
N ILE A 224 8.87 14.39 -38.94
CA ILE A 224 7.91 13.81 -39.89
C ILE A 224 8.06 14.42 -41.29
N ALA A 225 7.43 13.76 -42.27
CA ALA A 225 7.53 14.12 -43.68
C ALA A 225 7.24 15.61 -43.99
N ASP A 226 6.37 16.25 -43.22
CA ASP A 226 6.00 17.66 -43.34
C ASP A 226 7.04 18.63 -42.74
N GLY A 227 8.19 18.14 -42.27
CA GLY A 227 9.25 18.94 -41.64
C GLY A 227 9.01 19.35 -40.19
N TYR A 228 7.88 18.99 -39.60
CA TYR A 228 7.63 19.25 -38.18
C TYR A 228 8.43 18.31 -37.28
N GLN A 229 9.08 18.89 -36.27
CA GLN A 229 9.77 18.13 -35.23
C GLN A 229 8.87 17.89 -34.03
N LEU A 230 8.71 16.63 -33.65
CA LEU A 230 8.01 16.20 -32.45
C LEU A 230 9.01 15.67 -31.43
N ARG A 231 8.74 15.93 -30.16
CA ARG A 231 9.63 15.57 -29.02
C ARG A 231 9.12 14.37 -28.23
N GLU A 232 8.03 13.76 -28.65
CA GLU A 232 7.41 12.63 -27.94
C GLU A 232 6.96 11.57 -28.94
N PRO A 233 7.11 10.27 -28.61
CA PRO A 233 6.67 9.18 -29.50
C PRO A 233 5.15 8.98 -29.52
N HIS A 234 4.40 9.75 -28.74
CA HIS A 234 2.96 9.54 -28.50
C HIS A 234 2.63 8.10 -28.13
N SER A 235 3.45 7.50 -27.29
CA SER A 235 3.25 6.19 -26.65
C SER A 235 4.09 6.10 -25.39
N PHE A 236 3.45 5.86 -24.25
CA PHE A 236 4.19 5.67 -22.97
C PHE A 236 5.20 4.53 -23.07
N ALA A 237 4.84 3.41 -23.69
CA ALA A 237 5.71 2.25 -23.79
C ALA A 237 6.98 2.56 -24.60
N LEU A 238 6.84 3.23 -25.75
CA LEU A 238 7.97 3.64 -26.57
C LEU A 238 8.82 4.70 -25.86
N GLY A 239 8.17 5.65 -25.16
CA GLY A 239 8.90 6.63 -24.37
C GLY A 239 9.74 5.98 -23.26
N VAL A 240 9.16 5.06 -22.50
CA VAL A 240 9.90 4.33 -21.45
C VAL A 240 11.07 3.56 -22.06
N LEU A 241 10.85 2.84 -23.17
CA LEU A 241 11.94 2.13 -23.86
C LEU A 241 13.04 3.05 -24.38
N TYR A 242 12.68 4.22 -24.92
CA TYR A 242 13.65 5.20 -25.40
C TYR A 242 14.52 5.73 -24.26
N TYR A 243 13.91 6.23 -23.17
CA TYR A 243 14.65 6.88 -22.10
C TYR A 243 15.45 5.91 -21.22
N VAL A 244 14.90 4.76 -20.86
CA VAL A 244 15.47 3.87 -19.84
C VAL A 244 15.66 2.42 -20.29
N GLY A 245 15.43 2.13 -21.56
CA GLY A 245 15.63 0.83 -22.18
C GLY A 245 14.77 -0.29 -21.59
N ILE A 246 15.08 -1.52 -22.00
CA ILE A 246 14.37 -2.73 -21.52
C ILE A 246 14.53 -2.90 -20.02
N ILE A 247 15.69 -2.59 -19.44
CA ILE A 247 15.94 -2.73 -17.98
C ILE A 247 14.96 -1.87 -17.18
N GLY A 248 14.74 -0.61 -17.60
CA GLY A 248 13.75 0.26 -16.96
C GLY A 248 12.29 -0.10 -17.32
N PHE A 249 12.07 -0.60 -18.52
CA PHE A 249 10.74 -1.02 -18.98
C PHE A 249 10.17 -2.19 -18.16
N ILE A 250 11.00 -3.16 -17.76
CA ILE A 250 10.55 -4.32 -16.98
C ILE A 250 9.84 -3.92 -15.68
N PRO A 251 10.43 -3.11 -14.75
CA PRO A 251 9.74 -2.70 -13.54
C PRO A 251 8.51 -1.81 -13.83
N TRP A 252 8.52 -1.01 -14.89
CA TRP A 252 7.39 -0.21 -15.32
C TRP A 252 6.21 -1.10 -15.78
N ALA A 253 6.45 -2.03 -16.69
CA ALA A 253 5.45 -2.98 -17.17
C ALA A 253 4.94 -3.90 -16.04
N PHE A 254 5.84 -4.31 -15.13
CA PHE A 254 5.47 -5.05 -13.92
C PHE A 254 4.46 -4.27 -13.06
N MET A 255 4.65 -2.95 -12.87
CA MET A 255 3.69 -2.14 -12.10
C MET A 255 2.28 -2.19 -12.72
N LEU A 256 2.18 -2.07 -14.04
CA LEU A 256 0.90 -2.11 -14.74
C LEU A 256 0.25 -3.50 -14.64
N GLY A 257 0.99 -4.53 -15.00
CA GLY A 257 0.51 -5.92 -14.96
C GLY A 257 0.14 -6.37 -13.56
N TRP A 258 0.99 -6.08 -12.56
CA TRP A 258 0.71 -6.39 -11.16
C TRP A 258 -0.50 -5.63 -10.62
N GLY A 259 -0.66 -4.36 -11.00
CA GLY A 259 -1.82 -3.55 -10.63
C GLY A 259 -3.13 -4.17 -11.09
N LEU A 260 -3.20 -4.57 -12.37
CA LEU A 260 -4.36 -5.25 -12.94
C LEU A 260 -4.60 -6.63 -12.30
N TYR A 261 -3.53 -7.45 -12.18
CA TYR A 261 -3.61 -8.78 -11.57
C TYR A 261 -4.09 -8.72 -10.12
N LYS A 262 -3.51 -7.83 -9.31
CA LYS A 262 -3.91 -7.67 -7.91
C LYS A 262 -5.37 -7.24 -7.80
N SER A 263 -5.82 -6.32 -8.63
CA SER A 263 -7.20 -5.85 -8.65
C SER A 263 -8.18 -6.96 -9.07
N LEU A 264 -7.80 -7.79 -10.03
CA LEU A 264 -8.59 -8.95 -10.45
C LEU A 264 -8.74 -9.96 -9.30
N LYS A 265 -7.65 -10.23 -8.57
CA LYS A 265 -7.68 -11.12 -7.40
C LYS A 265 -8.58 -10.56 -6.28
N GLU A 266 -8.60 -9.25 -6.10
CA GLU A 266 -9.33 -8.56 -5.03
C GLU A 266 -10.63 -7.92 -5.48
N ARG A 267 -11.19 -8.36 -6.62
CA ARG A 267 -12.41 -7.82 -7.25
C ARG A 267 -13.66 -7.82 -6.36
N ALA A 268 -13.68 -8.60 -5.28
CA ALA A 268 -14.75 -8.56 -4.29
C ALA A 268 -14.86 -7.20 -3.58
N GLN A 269 -13.77 -6.41 -3.56
CA GLN A 269 -13.75 -5.06 -3.01
C GLN A 269 -13.96 -4.04 -4.14
N PRO A 270 -15.09 -3.29 -4.14
CA PRO A 270 -15.45 -2.40 -5.24
C PRO A 270 -14.39 -1.35 -5.62
N LEU A 271 -13.60 -0.86 -4.66
CA LEU A 271 -12.55 0.13 -4.94
C LEU A 271 -11.41 -0.42 -5.81
N PHE A 272 -11.14 -1.74 -5.80
CA PHE A 272 -10.18 -2.32 -6.74
C PHE A 272 -10.73 -2.35 -8.16
N ILE A 273 -12.04 -2.47 -8.34
CA ILE A 273 -12.69 -2.34 -9.65
C ILE A 273 -12.47 -0.92 -10.18
N LEU A 274 -12.77 0.11 -9.37
CA LEU A 274 -12.53 1.50 -9.75
C LEU A 274 -11.07 1.75 -10.11
N ALA A 275 -10.16 1.43 -9.19
CA ALA A 275 -8.73 1.72 -9.34
C ALA A 275 -8.12 1.06 -10.59
N SER A 276 -8.49 -0.19 -10.87
CA SER A 276 -7.99 -0.89 -12.06
C SER A 276 -8.67 -0.46 -13.35
N SER A 277 -9.92 0.01 -13.31
CA SER A 277 -10.57 0.58 -14.49
C SER A 277 -9.98 1.94 -14.86
N LEU A 278 -9.58 2.75 -13.85
CA LEU A 278 -8.80 3.96 -14.06
C LEU A 278 -7.41 3.64 -14.64
N LEU A 279 -6.76 2.56 -14.16
CA LEU A 279 -5.49 2.11 -14.72
C LEU A 279 -5.65 1.61 -16.17
N ALA A 280 -6.71 0.85 -16.47
CA ALA A 280 -7.00 0.38 -17.81
C ALA A 280 -7.28 1.56 -18.78
N TYR A 281 -7.98 2.60 -18.30
CA TYR A 281 -8.12 3.87 -19.02
C TYR A 281 -6.76 4.50 -19.32
N GLY A 282 -5.89 4.59 -18.31
CA GLY A 282 -4.56 5.16 -18.47
C GLY A 282 -3.66 4.37 -19.41
N ILE A 283 -3.71 3.03 -19.36
CA ILE A 283 -3.01 2.15 -20.32
C ILE A 283 -3.52 2.41 -21.73
N GLY A 284 -4.84 2.47 -21.92
CA GLY A 284 -5.45 2.73 -23.23
C GLY A 284 -5.06 4.10 -23.80
N ALA A 285 -5.05 5.14 -22.98
CA ALA A 285 -4.59 6.46 -23.38
C ALA A 285 -3.09 6.46 -23.73
N GLY A 286 -2.28 5.81 -22.91
CA GLY A 286 -0.82 5.70 -23.08
C GLY A 286 -0.37 4.87 -24.27
N LEU A 287 -1.26 4.12 -24.93
CA LEU A 287 -0.95 3.45 -26.20
C LEU A 287 -0.67 4.46 -27.31
N THR A 288 -1.37 5.59 -27.28
CA THR A 288 -1.34 6.57 -28.38
C THR A 288 -1.05 7.99 -27.91
N GLU A 289 -0.56 8.15 -26.67
CA GLU A 289 -0.30 9.46 -26.07
C GLU A 289 0.92 9.45 -25.16
N GLY A 290 1.57 10.61 -25.06
CA GLY A 290 2.68 10.85 -24.14
C GLY A 290 4.00 10.22 -24.54
N GLY A 291 4.98 10.33 -23.71
CA GLY A 291 6.35 9.83 -23.92
C GLY A 291 7.24 10.03 -22.71
N GLY A 292 6.88 10.96 -21.82
CA GLY A 292 7.66 11.21 -20.61
C GLY A 292 7.44 10.13 -19.55
N ILE A 293 8.53 9.58 -19.01
CA ILE A 293 8.47 8.50 -18.01
C ILE A 293 8.05 8.97 -16.62
N LEU A 294 8.49 10.15 -16.21
CA LEU A 294 8.14 10.81 -14.95
C LEU A 294 7.89 12.29 -15.24
N SER A 295 6.67 12.73 -15.09
CA SER A 295 6.28 14.12 -15.34
C SER A 295 6.12 14.90 -14.04
N ARG A 296 6.11 16.23 -14.15
CA ARG A 296 5.55 17.10 -13.11
C ARG A 296 4.07 16.72 -12.88
N PRO A 297 3.44 17.13 -11.74
CA PRO A 297 2.00 16.93 -11.54
C PRO A 297 1.20 17.53 -12.70
N LYS A 298 0.71 16.67 -13.58
CA LYS A 298 -0.03 16.99 -14.79
C LYS A 298 -1.10 15.91 -15.03
N GLU A 299 -1.78 16.00 -16.17
CA GLU A 299 -2.77 15.04 -16.66
C GLU A 299 -2.26 13.59 -16.69
N HIS A 300 -0.99 13.34 -16.99
CA HIS A 300 -0.38 12.00 -16.97
C HIS A 300 -0.42 11.33 -15.58
N TRP A 301 -0.54 12.11 -14.50
CA TRP A 301 -0.73 11.55 -13.17
C TRP A 301 -2.08 10.86 -13.03
N PHE A 302 -3.12 11.38 -13.68
CA PHE A 302 -4.45 10.74 -13.73
C PHE A 302 -4.40 9.41 -14.51
N LEU A 303 -3.55 9.32 -15.55
CA LEU A 303 -3.48 8.13 -16.38
C LEU A 303 -2.79 6.95 -15.69
N LEU A 304 -1.66 7.16 -15.01
CA LEU A 304 -0.86 6.07 -14.45
C LEU A 304 -0.65 6.15 -12.94
N TRP A 305 -0.15 7.30 -12.44
CA TRP A 305 0.40 7.33 -11.09
C TRP A 305 -0.66 7.31 -10.00
N ILE A 306 -1.78 8.03 -10.16
CA ILE A 306 -2.89 8.01 -9.21
C ILE A 306 -3.54 6.62 -9.16
N PRO A 307 -3.90 5.95 -10.28
CA PRO A 307 -4.41 4.59 -10.25
C PRO A 307 -3.47 3.58 -9.58
N LEU A 308 -2.17 3.61 -9.91
CA LEU A 308 -1.17 2.72 -9.31
C LEU A 308 -1.01 2.96 -7.81
N ALA A 309 -0.92 4.21 -7.38
CA ALA A 309 -0.84 4.57 -5.97
C ALA A 309 -2.11 4.19 -5.20
N LEU A 310 -3.28 4.30 -5.82
CA LEU A 310 -4.55 3.85 -5.25
C LEU A 310 -4.57 2.33 -5.05
N ILE A 311 -4.16 1.55 -6.05
CA ILE A 311 -4.06 0.08 -5.93
C ILE A 311 -3.04 -0.31 -4.84
N ALA A 312 -1.91 0.39 -4.76
CA ALA A 312 -0.91 0.17 -3.73
C ALA A 312 -1.48 0.42 -2.32
N GLY A 313 -2.15 1.56 -2.12
CA GLY A 313 -2.79 1.93 -0.86
C GLY A 313 -3.90 0.96 -0.45
N LEU A 314 -4.77 0.57 -1.39
CA LEU A 314 -5.80 -0.45 -1.17
C LEU A 314 -5.19 -1.79 -0.76
N SER A 315 -4.09 -2.19 -1.40
CA SER A 315 -3.39 -3.44 -1.08
C SER A 315 -2.79 -3.44 0.34
N ILE A 316 -2.26 -2.28 0.79
CA ILE A 316 -1.76 -2.10 2.16
C ILE A 316 -2.92 -2.17 3.15
N ALA A 317 -4.01 -1.45 2.90
CA ALA A 317 -5.19 -1.44 3.77
C ALA A 317 -5.84 -2.83 3.88
N GLN A 318 -5.89 -3.57 2.78
CA GLN A 318 -6.41 -4.93 2.77
C GLN A 318 -5.52 -5.90 3.55
N ARG A 319 -4.20 -5.87 3.34
CA ARG A 319 -3.27 -6.70 4.11
C ARG A 319 -3.43 -6.46 5.60
N ARG A 320 -3.60 -5.21 6.02
CA ARG A 320 -3.92 -4.87 7.40
C ARG A 320 -5.22 -5.54 7.87
N ARG A 321 -6.31 -5.43 7.09
CA ARG A 321 -7.61 -6.05 7.43
C ARG A 321 -7.54 -7.57 7.47
N SER A 322 -6.73 -8.20 6.61
CA SER A 322 -6.57 -9.67 6.62
C SER A 322 -5.72 -10.17 7.79
N LEU A 323 -4.81 -9.34 8.31
CA LEU A 323 -4.03 -9.63 9.52
C LEU A 323 -4.83 -9.38 10.80
N LEU A 324 -5.83 -8.49 10.75
CA LEU A 324 -6.76 -8.20 11.83
C LEU A 324 -8.07 -8.91 11.52
N ARG A 325 -8.31 -10.04 12.14
CA ARG A 325 -9.61 -10.74 12.03
C ARG A 325 -10.77 -9.94 12.62
N MET A 326 -10.46 -8.88 13.39
CA MET A 326 -11.43 -8.02 14.06
C MET A 326 -11.44 -6.59 13.48
N PRO A 327 -12.63 -5.94 13.37
CA PRO A 327 -12.73 -4.54 13.01
C PRO A 327 -12.21 -3.65 14.16
N VAL A 328 -11.49 -2.60 13.81
CA VAL A 328 -11.14 -1.53 14.76
C VAL A 328 -12.35 -0.63 14.95
N GLN A 329 -12.88 -0.54 16.16
CA GLN A 329 -14.02 0.28 16.53
C GLN A 329 -13.56 1.66 17.00
N ARG A 330 -14.22 2.71 16.53
CA ARG A 330 -14.01 4.06 17.09
C ARG A 330 -14.82 4.19 18.36
N LEU A 331 -14.13 4.47 19.46
CA LEU A 331 -14.76 4.69 20.77
C LEU A 331 -14.81 6.19 21.05
N LYS A 332 -16.01 6.71 21.32
CA LYS A 332 -16.19 8.10 21.77
C LYS A 332 -15.68 8.24 23.21
N SER A 333 -15.32 9.47 23.62
CA SER A 333 -14.80 9.70 24.98
C SER A 333 -15.79 9.25 26.06
N GLN A 334 -17.07 9.49 25.88
CA GLN A 334 -18.12 9.09 26.83
C GLN A 334 -18.24 7.56 26.94
N ASP A 335 -18.21 6.84 25.80
CA ASP A 335 -18.28 5.38 25.77
C ASP A 335 -17.01 4.77 26.40
N PHE A 336 -15.86 5.42 26.22
CA PHE A 336 -14.60 5.01 26.85
C PHE A 336 -14.63 5.20 28.38
N GLU A 337 -15.15 6.34 28.86
CA GLU A 337 -15.33 6.61 30.29
C GLU A 337 -16.28 5.58 30.94
N GLN A 338 -17.38 5.24 30.27
CA GLN A 338 -18.30 4.20 30.74
C GLN A 338 -17.63 2.82 30.78
N LEU A 339 -16.86 2.46 29.75
CA LEU A 339 -16.12 1.19 29.73
C LEU A 339 -15.11 1.08 30.86
N CYS A 340 -14.55 2.20 31.31
CA CYS A 340 -13.53 2.26 32.36
C CYS A 340 -14.08 2.64 33.75
N ALA A 341 -15.39 2.84 33.91
CA ALA A 341 -15.96 3.39 35.15
C ALA A 341 -15.59 2.60 36.43
N ASN A 342 -15.60 1.26 36.33
CA ASN A 342 -15.27 0.36 37.46
C ASN A 342 -13.95 -0.41 37.22
N ALA A 343 -13.04 0.14 36.39
CA ALA A 343 -11.80 -0.54 36.04
C ALA A 343 -10.71 -0.35 37.10
N HIS A 344 -10.00 -1.43 37.42
CA HIS A 344 -8.82 -1.39 38.28
C HIS A 344 -7.54 -1.16 37.47
N VAL A 345 -6.72 -0.21 37.90
CA VAL A 345 -5.43 0.06 37.25
C VAL A 345 -4.43 -1.04 37.63
N ILE A 346 -3.97 -1.80 36.65
CA ILE A 346 -2.94 -2.85 36.81
C ILE A 346 -1.53 -2.26 36.56
N GLU A 347 -1.40 -1.41 35.54
CA GLU A 347 -0.13 -0.77 35.17
C GLU A 347 -0.40 0.69 34.79
N ALA A 348 0.45 1.60 35.27
CA ALA A 348 0.43 3.00 34.90
C ALA A 348 1.84 3.47 34.50
N ASP A 349 1.92 4.50 33.66
CA ASP A 349 3.15 5.20 33.30
C ASP A 349 2.98 6.72 33.51
N GLY A 350 4.01 7.51 33.19
CA GLY A 350 3.96 8.97 33.33
C GLY A 350 2.85 9.68 32.54
N LEU A 351 2.13 8.96 31.66
CA LEU A 351 0.99 9.46 30.89
C LEU A 351 -0.36 8.95 31.44
N GLY A 352 -0.35 8.24 32.58
CA GLY A 352 -1.54 7.70 33.23
C GLY A 352 -1.71 6.18 33.07
N PRO A 353 -2.94 5.64 33.29
CA PRO A 353 -3.20 4.20 33.22
C PRO A 353 -2.77 3.62 31.87
N LYS A 354 -2.04 2.49 31.91
CA LYS A 354 -1.57 1.78 30.72
C LYS A 354 -2.29 0.45 30.52
N VAL A 355 -2.54 -0.30 31.61
CA VAL A 355 -3.32 -1.53 31.61
C VAL A 355 -4.38 -1.43 32.70
N LEU A 356 -5.62 -1.68 32.31
CA LEU A 356 -6.80 -1.68 33.16
C LEU A 356 -7.41 -3.08 33.17
N ARG A 357 -7.86 -3.54 34.34
CA ARG A 357 -8.75 -4.70 34.47
C ARG A 357 -10.18 -4.19 34.52
N LEU A 358 -10.99 -4.59 33.56
CA LEU A 358 -12.40 -4.22 33.50
C LEU A 358 -13.24 -5.07 34.45
N GLU A 359 -14.49 -4.66 34.67
CA GLU A 359 -15.43 -5.31 35.59
C GLU A 359 -15.70 -6.77 35.20
N ASP A 360 -15.71 -7.10 33.92
CA ASP A 360 -15.89 -8.47 33.42
C ASP A 360 -14.63 -9.34 33.48
N GLY A 361 -13.56 -8.85 34.10
CA GLY A 361 -12.28 -9.53 34.21
C GLY A 361 -11.37 -9.44 32.98
N SER A 362 -11.84 -8.88 31.87
CA SER A 362 -10.99 -8.63 30.69
C SER A 362 -10.01 -7.48 30.94
N PHE A 363 -8.92 -7.47 30.20
CA PHE A 363 -7.92 -6.41 30.28
C PHE A 363 -8.05 -5.44 29.12
N LEU A 364 -7.85 -4.15 29.42
CA LEU A 364 -7.79 -3.07 28.42
C LEU A 364 -6.39 -2.45 28.47
N LYS A 365 -5.62 -2.65 27.40
CA LYS A 365 -4.26 -2.06 27.25
C LYS A 365 -4.31 -0.87 26.32
N LEU A 366 -3.82 0.27 26.83
CA LEU A 366 -3.79 1.55 26.13
C LEU A 366 -2.43 1.79 25.49
N PHE A 367 -2.45 2.28 24.26
CA PHE A 367 -1.26 2.64 23.50
C PHE A 367 -1.37 4.10 23.08
N ARG A 368 -0.48 4.94 23.60
CA ARG A 368 -0.41 6.37 23.33
C ARG A 368 0.76 6.67 22.40
N PRO A 369 0.58 7.39 21.28
CA PRO A 369 1.69 7.76 20.40
C PRO A 369 2.57 8.79 21.11
N ARG A 370 3.85 8.46 21.32
CA ARG A 370 4.82 9.40 21.91
C ARG A 370 5.30 10.46 20.93
N ARG A 371 5.32 10.15 19.62
CA ARG A 371 5.77 11.03 18.53
C ARG A 371 5.02 10.67 17.25
N TRP A 372 4.57 11.67 16.47
CA TRP A 372 3.78 11.47 15.25
C TRP A 372 4.54 10.76 14.11
N TYR A 373 5.88 10.81 14.10
CA TYR A 373 6.76 10.21 13.08
C TYR A 373 7.34 8.84 13.47
N THR A 374 6.83 8.19 14.51
CA THR A 374 7.31 6.86 14.93
C THR A 374 6.61 5.73 14.18
N SER A 375 7.23 4.55 14.15
CA SER A 375 6.63 3.35 13.54
C SER A 375 5.26 2.98 14.12
N GLY A 376 4.94 3.43 15.34
CA GLY A 376 3.62 3.29 15.96
C GLY A 376 2.53 4.11 15.28
N SER A 377 2.89 5.22 14.61
CA SER A 377 1.94 6.02 13.81
C SER A 377 1.57 5.33 12.50
N PHE A 378 2.47 4.54 11.93
CA PHE A 378 2.25 3.80 10.68
C PHE A 378 1.70 2.37 10.88
N ASN A 379 1.87 1.82 12.08
CA ASN A 379 1.38 0.49 12.45
C ASN A 379 1.08 0.50 13.96
N PRO A 380 -0.17 0.81 14.36
CA PRO A 380 -0.56 0.97 15.75
C PRO A 380 -0.19 -0.24 16.61
N TYR A 381 0.33 0.01 17.79
CA TYR A 381 0.75 -1.05 18.70
C TYR A 381 -0.40 -1.98 19.12
N SER A 382 -1.63 -1.46 19.23
CA SER A 382 -2.83 -2.26 19.52
C SER A 382 -3.09 -3.31 18.42
N GLU A 383 -2.92 -2.94 17.16
CA GLU A 383 -3.11 -3.84 16.04
C GLU A 383 -1.97 -4.84 15.91
N ARG A 384 -0.74 -4.41 16.18
CA ARG A 384 0.42 -5.31 16.28
C ARG A 384 0.22 -6.33 17.39
N PHE A 385 -0.27 -5.90 18.56
CA PHE A 385 -0.58 -6.77 19.68
C PHE A 385 -1.61 -7.83 19.26
N ALA A 386 -2.72 -7.43 18.65
CA ALA A 386 -3.76 -8.35 18.19
C ALA A 386 -3.25 -9.33 17.13
N SER A 387 -2.59 -8.82 16.09
CA SER A 387 -2.05 -9.65 15.00
C SER A 387 -1.01 -10.65 15.50
N ASN A 388 -0.10 -10.23 16.38
CA ASN A 388 0.92 -11.11 16.94
C ASN A 388 0.30 -12.17 17.85
N SER A 389 -0.70 -11.80 18.67
CA SER A 389 -1.43 -12.74 19.53
C SER A 389 -2.09 -13.84 18.70
N GLU A 390 -2.80 -13.49 17.63
CA GLU A 390 -3.43 -14.47 16.75
C GLU A 390 -2.41 -15.36 16.04
N GLN A 391 -1.30 -14.80 15.57
CA GLN A 391 -0.24 -15.57 14.91
C GLN A 391 0.44 -16.54 15.88
N LEU A 392 0.70 -16.12 17.13
CA LEU A 392 1.26 -17.01 18.16
C LEU A 392 0.32 -18.20 18.42
N ARG A 393 -0.98 -17.93 18.59
CA ARG A 393 -1.98 -18.99 18.79
C ARG A 393 -2.04 -19.95 17.61
N ALA A 394 -1.94 -19.45 16.38
CA ALA A 394 -1.85 -20.29 15.17
C ALA A 394 -0.59 -21.16 15.15
N LEU A 395 0.49 -20.74 15.81
CA LEU A 395 1.72 -21.52 16.01
C LEU A 395 1.65 -22.44 17.24
N GLY A 396 0.52 -22.51 17.94
CA GLY A 396 0.38 -23.30 19.17
C GLY A 396 1.10 -22.70 20.37
N ILE A 397 1.32 -21.38 20.40
CA ILE A 397 1.95 -20.66 21.51
C ILE A 397 0.85 -19.89 22.25
N PRO A 398 0.60 -20.18 23.53
CA PRO A 398 -0.38 -19.48 24.34
C PRO A 398 -0.12 -17.97 24.38
N SER A 399 -1.16 -17.19 24.11
CA SER A 399 -1.12 -15.72 24.06
C SER A 399 -2.52 -15.13 24.31
N PRO A 400 -2.67 -13.86 24.72
CA PRO A 400 -3.95 -13.25 25.05
C PRO A 400 -5.00 -13.40 23.97
N VAL A 401 -6.25 -13.68 24.32
CA VAL A 401 -7.39 -13.75 23.38
C VAL A 401 -7.95 -12.36 23.17
N ILE A 402 -7.87 -11.86 21.94
CA ILE A 402 -8.34 -10.52 21.62
C ILE A 402 -9.87 -10.49 21.55
N LEU A 403 -10.49 -9.54 22.26
CA LEU A 403 -11.92 -9.32 22.28
C LEU A 403 -12.31 -8.15 21.38
N ASN A 404 -11.66 -6.99 21.55
CA ASN A 404 -11.94 -5.78 20.77
C ASN A 404 -10.68 -4.96 20.50
N LEU A 405 -10.71 -4.21 19.40
CA LEU A 405 -9.73 -3.19 19.06
C LEU A 405 -10.42 -1.83 19.01
N TYR A 406 -9.86 -0.85 19.68
CA TYR A 406 -10.40 0.50 19.74
C TYR A 406 -9.43 1.54 19.21
N GLN A 407 -9.97 2.47 18.42
CA GLN A 407 -9.34 3.74 18.10
C GLN A 407 -9.97 4.80 18.99
N LEU A 408 -9.15 5.47 19.79
CA LEU A 408 -9.56 6.53 20.70
C LEU A 408 -9.33 7.91 20.06
N LYS A 409 -9.77 8.97 20.74
CA LYS A 409 -9.43 10.35 20.41
C LYS A 409 -7.90 10.54 20.50
N ASP A 410 -7.35 11.53 19.81
CA ASP A 410 -5.91 11.88 19.85
C ASP A 410 -4.95 10.79 19.32
N ALA A 411 -5.40 10.02 18.31
CA ALA A 411 -4.65 8.93 17.69
C ALA A 411 -4.20 7.82 18.66
N SER A 412 -4.66 7.83 19.91
CA SER A 412 -4.48 6.71 20.84
C SER A 412 -5.29 5.51 20.43
N SER A 413 -4.85 4.33 20.80
CA SER A 413 -5.55 3.07 20.51
C SER A 413 -5.54 2.15 21.73
N ALA A 414 -6.50 1.24 21.79
CA ALA A 414 -6.59 0.26 22.87
C ALA A 414 -6.90 -1.13 22.33
N VAL A 415 -6.49 -2.14 23.09
CA VAL A 415 -6.86 -3.54 22.88
C VAL A 415 -7.51 -4.09 24.14
N ARG A 416 -8.72 -4.64 23.98
CA ARG A 416 -9.38 -5.40 25.02
C ARG A 416 -9.14 -6.88 24.76
N TYR A 417 -8.72 -7.60 25.78
CA TYR A 417 -8.33 -9.00 25.66
C TYR A 417 -8.61 -9.79 26.93
N GLN A 418 -8.82 -11.09 26.77
CA GLN A 418 -8.83 -12.04 27.89
C GLN A 418 -7.38 -12.33 28.27
N PRO A 419 -6.98 -12.08 29.52
CA PRO A 419 -5.64 -12.39 29.99
C PRO A 419 -5.41 -13.90 30.03
N LEU A 420 -4.14 -14.31 29.93
CA LEU A 420 -3.74 -15.69 30.24
C LEU A 420 -3.71 -15.88 31.76
N PRO A 421 -4.15 -17.05 32.27
CA PRO A 421 -3.98 -17.40 33.67
C PRO A 421 -2.53 -17.72 34.00
N GLY A 422 -2.14 -17.59 35.24
CA GLY A 422 -0.81 -17.98 35.73
C GLY A 422 0.03 -16.81 36.26
N LEU A 423 1.28 -17.10 36.64
CA LEU A 423 2.26 -16.15 37.16
C LEU A 423 3.33 -15.81 36.10
N THR A 424 3.90 -14.62 36.16
CA THR A 424 5.09 -14.35 35.34
C THR A 424 6.21 -15.33 35.73
N LEU A 425 7.00 -15.75 34.75
CA LEU A 425 8.08 -16.69 35.00
C LEU A 425 9.09 -16.13 36.04
N ARG A 426 9.22 -14.82 36.09
CA ARG A 426 10.03 -14.14 37.15
C ARG A 426 9.44 -14.39 38.54
N GLN A 427 8.14 -14.23 38.72
CA GLN A 427 7.45 -14.50 39.99
C GLN A 427 7.53 -15.99 40.36
N ALA A 428 7.31 -16.88 39.42
CA ALA A 428 7.41 -18.31 39.61
C ALA A 428 8.83 -18.71 40.09
N LEU A 429 9.87 -18.23 39.42
CA LEU A 429 11.25 -18.51 39.82
C LEU A 429 11.63 -17.95 41.20
N GLN A 430 10.98 -16.85 41.62
CA GLN A 430 11.20 -16.29 42.97
C GLN A 430 10.67 -17.19 44.10
N SER A 431 9.56 -17.89 43.83
CA SER A 431 8.89 -18.73 44.83
C SER A 431 9.43 -20.16 44.94
N LEU A 432 10.30 -20.59 43.98
CA LEU A 432 10.80 -21.95 43.91
C LEU A 432 12.16 -22.12 44.63
N ASP A 433 12.41 -23.33 45.13
CA ASP A 433 13.74 -23.74 45.59
C ASP A 433 14.71 -23.97 44.40
N SER A 434 16.00 -24.24 44.71
CA SER A 434 17.03 -24.34 43.67
C SER A 434 16.78 -25.46 42.68
N SER A 435 16.36 -26.62 43.09
CA SER A 435 16.20 -27.79 42.23
C SER A 435 15.02 -27.66 41.26
N LEU A 436 13.88 -27.14 41.74
CA LEU A 436 12.72 -26.85 40.91
C LEU A 436 13.00 -25.67 39.97
N ARG A 437 13.80 -24.69 40.41
CA ARG A 437 14.22 -23.58 39.53
C ARG A 437 15.08 -24.05 38.37
N GLU A 438 16.02 -24.98 38.59
CA GLU A 438 16.83 -25.58 37.53
C GLU A 438 15.97 -26.26 36.46
N SER A 439 15.03 -27.13 36.88
CA SER A 439 14.11 -27.80 36.00
C SER A 439 13.25 -26.83 35.18
N LEU A 440 12.75 -25.76 35.81
CA LEU A 440 11.93 -24.76 35.15
C LEU A 440 12.75 -23.92 34.16
N ILE A 441 14.00 -23.60 34.44
CA ILE A 441 14.92 -22.88 33.55
C ILE A 441 15.29 -23.75 32.34
N GLU A 442 15.49 -25.05 32.51
CA GLU A 442 15.73 -25.98 31.40
C GLU A 442 14.52 -26.01 30.46
N ARG A 443 13.29 -26.14 31.00
CA ARG A 443 12.06 -26.07 30.23
C ARG A 443 11.91 -24.74 29.49
N PHE A 444 12.26 -23.62 30.13
CA PHE A 444 12.25 -22.31 29.49
C PHE A 444 13.28 -22.22 28.35
N GLY A 445 14.46 -22.81 28.51
CA GLY A 445 15.46 -22.94 27.43
C GLY A 445 14.90 -23.63 26.19
N ARG A 446 14.20 -24.75 26.41
CA ARG A 446 13.49 -25.49 25.33
C ARG A 446 12.42 -24.63 24.66
N PHE A 447 11.59 -23.96 25.44
CA PHE A 447 10.55 -23.05 24.93
C PHE A 447 11.14 -21.91 24.09
N MET A 448 12.23 -21.29 24.55
CA MET A 448 12.93 -20.24 23.79
C MET A 448 13.48 -20.77 22.45
N ALA A 449 14.02 -21.99 22.43
CA ALA A 449 14.46 -22.63 21.20
C ALA A 449 13.27 -22.85 20.23
N GLN A 450 12.13 -23.33 20.73
CA GLN A 450 10.92 -23.51 19.94
C GLN A 450 10.40 -22.19 19.34
N LEU A 451 10.44 -21.09 20.08
CA LEU A 451 10.11 -19.75 19.56
C LEU A 451 11.03 -19.40 18.38
N HIS A 452 12.33 -19.59 18.55
CA HIS A 452 13.32 -19.26 17.53
C HIS A 452 13.19 -20.16 16.28
N GLU A 453 12.93 -21.45 16.44
CA GLU A 453 12.72 -22.38 15.31
C GLU A 453 11.41 -22.09 14.56
N ARG A 454 10.37 -21.60 15.25
CA ARG A 454 9.12 -21.14 14.65
C ARG A 454 9.17 -19.71 14.08
N GLY A 455 10.36 -19.08 14.04
CA GLY A 455 10.57 -17.75 13.49
C GLY A 455 10.08 -16.60 14.37
N VAL A 456 9.78 -16.84 15.65
CA VAL A 456 9.27 -15.84 16.57
C VAL A 456 10.42 -15.01 17.14
N TYR A 457 10.54 -13.76 16.72
CA TYR A 457 11.46 -12.78 17.29
C TYR A 457 10.72 -11.83 18.23
N PHE A 458 10.82 -12.08 19.51
CA PHE A 458 10.22 -11.24 20.56
C PHE A 458 11.25 -10.24 21.08
N ARG A 459 11.20 -9.00 20.56
CA ARG A 459 12.20 -7.98 20.85
C ARG A 459 12.32 -7.63 22.34
N SER A 460 11.21 -7.66 23.07
CA SER A 460 11.11 -7.41 24.51
C SER A 460 11.02 -8.70 25.34
N LEU A 461 11.64 -9.79 24.89
CA LEU A 461 11.67 -11.05 25.62
C LEU A 461 12.46 -10.88 26.92
N HIS A 462 11.79 -11.11 28.04
CA HIS A 462 12.35 -11.21 29.39
C HIS A 462 11.39 -12.02 30.27
N LEU A 463 11.84 -12.48 31.44
CA LEU A 463 11.06 -13.36 32.32
C LEU A 463 9.73 -12.77 32.80
N GLY A 464 9.58 -11.43 32.80
CA GLY A 464 8.34 -10.75 33.12
C GLY A 464 7.31 -10.75 31.98
N ASN A 465 7.69 -11.11 30.74
CA ASN A 465 6.79 -11.20 29.59
C ASN A 465 6.47 -12.64 29.19
N VAL A 466 6.94 -13.60 29.97
CA VAL A 466 6.62 -15.02 29.88
C VAL A 466 5.79 -15.40 31.09
N LEU A 467 4.67 -16.07 30.87
CA LEU A 467 3.83 -16.65 31.95
C LEU A 467 4.10 -18.15 32.07
N LEU A 468 4.14 -18.63 33.29
CA LEU A 468 3.94 -20.03 33.63
C LEU A 468 2.47 -20.20 33.95
N MET A 469 1.76 -20.93 33.11
CA MET A 469 0.33 -21.16 33.27
C MET A 469 0.07 -22.32 34.26
N ASP A 470 -1.17 -22.45 34.72
CA ASP A 470 -1.58 -23.45 35.71
C ASP A 470 -1.40 -24.91 35.20
N ASP A 471 -1.45 -25.12 33.87
CA ASP A 471 -1.16 -26.38 33.20
C ASP A 471 0.34 -26.68 33.04
N GLY A 472 1.18 -25.75 33.49
CA GLY A 472 2.63 -25.83 33.40
C GLY A 472 3.21 -25.35 32.07
N GLU A 473 2.41 -25.00 31.08
CA GLU A 473 2.89 -24.48 29.78
C GLU A 473 3.31 -23.01 29.87
N PHE A 474 4.13 -22.58 28.89
CA PHE A 474 4.55 -21.19 28.80
C PHE A 474 3.66 -20.41 27.86
N GLY A 475 3.21 -19.22 28.31
CA GLY A 475 2.51 -18.23 27.50
C GLY A 475 3.28 -16.94 27.35
N LEU A 476 2.98 -16.15 26.32
CA LEU A 476 3.60 -14.85 26.07
C LEU A 476 2.61 -13.72 26.25
N ILE A 477 3.04 -12.66 26.95
CA ILE A 477 2.27 -11.43 27.13
C ILE A 477 3.07 -10.24 26.59
N ASP A 478 2.43 -9.08 26.46
CA ASP A 478 3.00 -7.84 25.89
C ASP A 478 3.61 -8.00 24.49
N VAL A 479 2.92 -8.73 23.64
CA VAL A 479 3.38 -9.18 22.32
C VAL A 479 3.37 -8.11 21.23
N ALA A 480 3.11 -6.83 21.54
CA ALA A 480 3.07 -5.75 20.56
C ALA A 480 4.42 -5.53 19.84
N ASP A 481 5.55 -5.77 20.52
CA ASP A 481 6.90 -5.56 19.96
C ASP A 481 7.54 -6.89 19.52
N MET A 482 6.83 -7.61 18.66
CA MET A 482 7.22 -8.91 18.13
C MET A 482 7.21 -8.92 16.61
N ARG A 483 8.00 -9.80 16.01
CA ARG A 483 7.96 -10.12 14.57
C ARG A 483 8.01 -11.63 14.39
N ILE A 484 7.13 -12.15 13.55
CA ILE A 484 7.09 -13.57 13.21
C ILE A 484 7.55 -13.72 11.77
N TYR A 485 8.59 -14.50 11.57
CA TYR A 485 9.19 -14.80 10.27
C TYR A 485 8.70 -16.15 9.75
N PRO A 486 8.63 -16.36 8.44
CA PRO A 486 8.18 -17.65 7.86
C PRO A 486 9.21 -18.78 7.97
N SER A 487 10.39 -18.49 8.48
CA SER A 487 11.50 -19.42 8.64
C SER A 487 12.17 -19.27 10.00
N PRO A 488 12.96 -20.25 10.48
CA PRO A 488 13.72 -20.14 11.73
C PRO A 488 14.56 -18.87 11.81
N LEU A 489 14.69 -18.31 13.02
CA LEU A 489 15.44 -17.08 13.22
C LEU A 489 16.92 -17.26 12.89
N ARG A 490 17.47 -16.26 12.20
CA ARG A 490 18.93 -16.14 12.01
C ARG A 490 19.62 -15.93 13.36
N ASN A 491 20.84 -16.45 13.51
CA ASN A 491 21.59 -16.39 14.76
C ASN A 491 21.74 -14.99 15.35
N ALA A 492 21.90 -13.96 14.52
CA ALA A 492 21.96 -12.57 14.99
C ALA A 492 20.71 -12.12 15.76
N LEU A 493 19.51 -12.57 15.37
CA LEU A 493 18.26 -12.26 16.08
C LEU A 493 18.14 -13.07 17.38
N ARG A 494 18.55 -14.35 17.37
CA ARG A 494 18.60 -15.21 18.57
C ARG A 494 19.51 -14.59 19.64
N GLN A 495 20.70 -14.19 19.23
CA GLN A 495 21.68 -13.50 20.11
C GLN A 495 21.15 -12.19 20.66
N ARG A 496 20.37 -11.45 19.87
CA ARG A 496 19.78 -10.19 20.32
C ARG A 496 18.70 -10.39 21.38
N ASN A 497 17.93 -11.49 21.34
CA ASN A 497 17.00 -11.84 22.42
C ASN A 497 17.76 -12.10 23.73
N LEU A 498 18.83 -12.87 23.69
CA LEU A 498 19.65 -13.14 24.90
C LEU A 498 20.22 -11.86 25.49
N ARG A 499 20.81 -10.98 24.66
CA ARG A 499 21.33 -9.69 25.14
C ARG A 499 20.24 -8.82 25.75
N HIS A 500 19.00 -8.93 25.29
CA HIS A 500 17.89 -8.16 25.86
C HIS A 500 17.56 -8.64 27.27
N MET A 501 17.47 -9.95 27.50
CA MET A 501 17.22 -10.53 28.83
C MET A 501 18.29 -10.17 29.84
N GLN A 502 19.56 -10.09 29.44
CA GLN A 502 20.67 -9.70 30.30
C GLN A 502 20.60 -8.26 30.85
N ARG A 503 19.74 -7.41 30.31
CA ARG A 503 19.51 -6.04 30.81
C ARG A 503 18.78 -6.01 32.15
N TYR A 504 18.10 -7.10 32.51
CA TYR A 504 17.36 -7.25 33.74
C TYR A 504 18.24 -7.98 34.76
N PRO A 505 18.63 -7.37 35.88
CA PRO A 505 19.61 -7.96 36.82
C PRO A 505 19.22 -9.35 37.32
N GLN A 506 17.94 -9.56 37.67
CA GLN A 506 17.44 -10.86 38.11
C GLN A 506 17.48 -11.92 37.01
N ASP A 507 17.03 -11.56 35.79
CA ASP A 507 17.04 -12.47 34.64
C ASP A 507 18.48 -12.86 34.27
N ARG A 508 19.41 -11.89 34.33
CA ARG A 508 20.84 -12.13 34.12
C ARG A 508 21.42 -13.11 35.13
N ASN A 509 21.18 -12.87 36.41
CA ASN A 509 21.65 -13.74 37.47
C ASN A 509 21.16 -15.18 37.28
N TRP A 510 19.83 -15.38 37.15
CA TRP A 510 19.27 -16.74 37.05
C TRP A 510 19.62 -17.44 35.75
N LEU A 511 19.50 -16.79 34.61
CA LEU A 511 19.61 -17.42 33.29
C LEU A 511 21.07 -17.54 32.79
N PHE A 512 21.97 -16.62 33.20
CA PHE A 512 23.28 -16.51 32.56
C PHE A 512 24.45 -16.68 33.56
N GLU A 513 24.22 -16.46 34.86
CA GLU A 513 25.23 -16.62 35.88
C GLU A 513 25.06 -17.92 36.68
N THR A 514 23.85 -18.20 37.22
CA THR A 514 23.62 -19.32 38.13
C THR A 514 23.22 -20.62 37.39
N HIS A 515 22.27 -20.57 36.42
CA HIS A 515 21.69 -21.76 35.80
C HIS A 515 21.86 -21.78 34.26
N PHE A 516 23.01 -21.29 33.79
CA PHE A 516 23.24 -21.21 32.34
C PHE A 516 23.30 -22.60 31.68
N GLU A 517 23.88 -23.60 32.34
CA GLU A 517 23.98 -24.95 31.76
C GLU A 517 22.59 -25.59 31.55
N GLN A 518 21.67 -25.38 32.51
CA GLN A 518 20.29 -25.87 32.39
C GLN A 518 19.56 -25.15 31.26
N LEU A 519 19.71 -23.81 31.16
CA LEU A 519 19.16 -23.04 30.04
C LEU A 519 19.68 -23.55 28.69
N ALA A 520 20.99 -23.78 28.60
CA ALA A 520 21.66 -24.24 27.38
C ALA A 520 21.29 -25.67 27.04
N ALA A 521 21.15 -26.56 28.01
CA ALA A 521 20.66 -27.94 27.82
C ALA A 521 19.24 -27.96 27.26
N GLY A 522 18.35 -27.18 27.89
CA GLY A 522 16.98 -27.03 27.41
C GLY A 522 16.93 -26.45 25.98
N TYR A 523 17.73 -25.43 25.70
CA TYR A 523 17.80 -24.85 24.34
C TYR A 523 18.32 -25.87 23.32
N ALA A 524 19.35 -26.63 23.63
CA ALA A 524 19.94 -27.65 22.77
C ALA A 524 18.93 -28.77 22.41
N SER A 525 18.01 -29.08 23.32
CA SER A 525 17.00 -30.14 23.08
C SER A 525 16.01 -29.81 21.96
N ALA A 526 15.92 -28.56 21.51
CA ALA A 526 14.94 -28.13 20.49
C ALA A 526 15.54 -27.23 19.38
N ALA A 527 16.83 -26.90 19.45
CA ALA A 527 17.51 -26.08 18.44
C ALA A 527 18.58 -26.90 17.70
N SER A 528 19.02 -26.40 16.52
CA SER A 528 20.12 -27.03 15.79
C SER A 528 21.44 -26.90 16.57
N PRO A 529 22.38 -27.91 16.41
CA PRO A 529 23.67 -27.86 17.09
C PRO A 529 24.48 -26.59 16.82
N SER A 530 24.43 -26.07 15.59
CA SER A 530 25.13 -24.84 15.22
C SER A 530 24.54 -23.59 15.90
N ALA A 531 23.22 -23.54 16.11
CA ALA A 531 22.57 -22.45 16.83
C ALA A 531 22.91 -22.50 18.32
N THR A 532 22.91 -23.68 18.91
CA THR A 532 23.29 -23.91 20.32
C THR A 532 24.74 -23.51 20.60
N ALA A 533 25.68 -23.94 19.73
CA ALA A 533 27.10 -23.59 19.87
C ALA A 533 27.31 -22.06 19.84
N LYS A 534 26.63 -21.35 18.95
CA LYS A 534 26.71 -19.87 18.86
C LYS A 534 26.12 -19.16 20.08
N ILE A 535 25.09 -19.73 20.70
CA ILE A 535 24.51 -19.20 21.94
C ILE A 535 25.48 -19.40 23.10
N ARG A 536 26.07 -20.58 23.24
CA ARG A 536 27.09 -20.86 24.27
C ARG A 536 28.31 -19.94 24.12
N ASP A 537 28.86 -19.79 22.92
CA ASP A 537 29.98 -18.87 22.64
C ASP A 537 29.63 -17.42 23.00
N GLN A 538 28.43 -16.97 22.67
CA GLN A 538 28.00 -15.61 23.01
C GLN A 538 27.96 -15.38 24.54
N VAL A 539 27.35 -16.30 25.29
CA VAL A 539 27.23 -16.13 26.75
C VAL A 539 28.60 -16.19 27.41
N SER A 540 29.47 -17.11 26.94
CA SER A 540 30.85 -17.20 27.41
C SER A 540 31.64 -15.89 27.18
N ARG A 541 31.41 -15.21 26.06
CA ARG A 541 32.03 -13.89 25.77
C ARG A 541 31.49 -12.78 26.67
N LEU A 542 30.19 -12.82 26.99
CA LEU A 542 29.53 -11.78 27.80
C LEU A 542 29.82 -11.94 29.29
N ASN A 543 30.14 -13.15 29.76
CA ASN A 543 30.52 -13.45 31.13
C ASN A 543 32.03 -13.31 31.39
N ARG A 544 32.85 -12.98 30.40
CA ARG A 544 34.25 -12.64 30.61
C ARG A 544 34.33 -11.31 31.37
N PRO A 545 35.05 -11.22 32.47
CA PRO A 545 35.30 -9.94 33.13
C PRO A 545 35.96 -9.01 32.08
N VAL A 546 35.47 -7.79 32.00
CA VAL A 546 36.14 -6.73 31.21
C VAL A 546 37.52 -6.62 31.80
N ALA A 547 38.55 -7.03 31.05
CA ALA A 547 39.91 -6.77 31.47
C ALA A 547 40.05 -5.27 31.67
N GLN A 548 40.35 -4.87 32.91
CA GLN A 548 40.59 -3.50 33.33
C GLN A 548 41.76 -2.89 32.57
#